data_f16187ffc3d54127544f0230f6ec9906
#
_entry.id   f16187ffc3d54127544f0230f6ec9906
#
_cell.length_a   1.000
_cell.length_b   1.000
_cell.length_c   1.000
_cell.angle_alpha   90.00
_cell.angle_beta   90.00
_cell.angle_gamma   90.00
#
_symmetry.space_group_name_H-M   'P 1'
#
loop_
_entity.id
_entity.type
_entity.pdbx_description
1 polymer ?
#
loop_
_entity_poly.entity_id
_entity_poly.type
_entity_poly.pdbx_seq_one_letter_code
_entity_poly.pdbx_strand_id
1 'polypeptide(L)'
;MMPGKSGLEFIKENQKKLDTPVILLTAKGEADERVEGLEVGADDYLPKPFEPKELILRIQNIVRKTKKSDQKRVIQFENIKIDLNKQLIIKKNTEYKINNTEKKILEKMINNPGKTFSREDIGILTELDKERSIDVIITRLRKKIEIDPKNPKFLQTIRGAGYVLWLSLIHI
;
A
#
# COMPACT_ATOMS: atom_id res chain seq x y z
N MET A 1 7.07 -14.07 33.60
CA MET A 1 8.21 -13.47 32.85
C MET A 1 8.83 -14.57 32.02
N MET A 2 8.99 -14.32 30.71
CA MET A 2 9.76 -15.24 29.86
C MET A 2 11.26 -14.94 30.09
N PRO A 3 12.12 -15.94 30.28
CA PRO A 3 13.56 -15.71 30.31
C PRO A 3 14.04 -15.32 28.89
N GLY A 4 14.74 -14.20 28.77
CA GLY A 4 15.28 -13.70 27.51
C GLY A 4 14.67 -12.36 27.08
N LYS A 5 14.67 -12.09 25.78
CA LYS A 5 14.16 -10.83 25.21
C LYS A 5 12.64 -10.73 25.34
N SER A 6 12.15 -9.53 25.62
CA SER A 6 10.72 -9.23 25.62
C SER A 6 10.14 -9.24 24.21
N GLY A 7 8.81 -9.41 24.08
CA GLY A 7 8.13 -9.32 22.78
C GLY A 7 8.32 -7.97 22.10
N LEU A 8 8.38 -6.89 22.87
CA LEU A 8 8.66 -5.53 22.38
C LEU A 8 10.06 -5.40 21.79
N GLU A 9 11.08 -5.91 22.50
CA GLU A 9 12.46 -5.91 22.00
C GLU A 9 12.59 -6.72 20.72
N PHE A 10 11.91 -7.87 20.66
CA PHE A 10 11.90 -8.70 19.47
C PHE A 10 11.31 -7.96 18.26
N ILE A 11 10.20 -7.24 18.43
CA ILE A 11 9.59 -6.45 17.35
C ILE A 11 10.52 -5.31 16.93
N LYS A 12 11.09 -4.55 17.88
CA LYS A 12 12.03 -3.46 17.60
C LYS A 12 13.19 -3.91 16.71
N GLU A 13 13.79 -5.06 17.02
CA GLU A 13 14.93 -5.58 16.28
C GLU A 13 14.57 -6.12 14.89
N ASN A 14 13.34 -6.61 14.72
CA ASN A 14 12.92 -7.29 13.50
C ASN A 14 11.91 -6.49 12.65
N GLN A 15 11.53 -5.29 13.06
CA GLN A 15 10.50 -4.46 12.41
C GLN A 15 10.65 -4.33 10.88
N LYS A 16 11.89 -4.24 10.39
CA LYS A 16 12.20 -4.14 8.95
C LYS A 16 12.20 -5.48 8.20
N LYS A 17 12.14 -6.60 8.93
CA LYS A 17 12.25 -7.96 8.38
C LYS A 17 10.93 -8.73 8.46
N LEU A 18 9.99 -8.28 9.30
CA LEU A 18 8.72 -8.95 9.53
C LEU A 18 7.66 -8.44 8.53
N ASP A 19 7.41 -9.24 7.49
CA ASP A 19 6.23 -9.08 6.62
C ASP A 19 4.97 -9.75 7.20
N THR A 20 5.09 -10.33 8.40
CA THR A 20 4.02 -11.05 9.08
C THR A 20 3.37 -10.17 10.12
N PRO A 21 2.03 -10.08 10.16
CA PRO A 21 1.32 -9.35 11.20
C PRO A 21 1.63 -9.87 12.61
N VAL A 22 1.70 -8.96 13.57
CA VAL A 22 2.09 -9.25 14.95
C VAL A 22 1.01 -8.78 15.92
N ILE A 23 0.56 -9.67 16.82
CA ILE A 23 -0.28 -9.34 17.96
C ILE A 23 0.55 -9.44 19.23
N LEU A 24 0.57 -8.38 20.03
CA LEU A 24 1.19 -8.40 21.35
C LEU A 24 0.22 -8.90 22.41
N LEU A 25 0.64 -9.92 23.16
CA LEU A 25 -0.08 -10.43 24.34
C LEU A 25 0.63 -9.94 25.61
N THR A 26 0.03 -9.02 26.35
CA THR A 26 0.66 -8.37 27.51
C THR A 26 -0.02 -8.65 28.84
N ALA A 27 0.68 -8.45 29.97
CA ALA A 27 0.08 -8.52 31.29
C ALA A 27 -0.82 -7.31 31.53
N LYS A 28 -1.88 -7.49 32.34
CA LYS A 28 -2.85 -6.43 32.66
C LYS A 28 -2.18 -5.35 33.53
N GLY A 29 -2.15 -4.10 33.06
CA GLY A 29 -1.73 -2.94 33.87
C GLY A 29 -0.68 -2.02 33.24
N GLU A 30 -0.08 -2.38 32.11
CA GLU A 30 0.97 -1.59 31.49
C GLU A 30 0.40 -0.77 30.32
N ALA A 31 -0.25 0.37 30.65
CA ALA A 31 -0.77 1.30 29.62
C ALA A 31 0.36 1.85 28.74
N ASP A 32 1.55 2.02 29.31
CA ASP A 32 2.73 2.52 28.61
C ASP A 32 3.27 1.49 27.61
N GLU A 33 3.29 0.21 27.93
CA GLU A 33 3.68 -0.86 27.00
C GLU A 33 2.70 -1.00 25.81
N ARG A 34 1.43 -0.63 26.01
CA ARG A 34 0.42 -0.63 24.94
C ARG A 34 0.73 0.43 23.89
N VAL A 35 1.04 1.64 24.32
CA VAL A 35 1.39 2.75 23.43
C VAL A 35 2.69 2.42 22.74
N GLU A 36 3.71 2.01 23.49
CA GLU A 36 5.00 1.60 22.96
C GLU A 36 4.89 0.44 21.95
N GLY A 37 4.05 -0.56 22.22
CA GLY A 37 3.82 -1.70 21.32
C GLY A 37 3.21 -1.31 19.98
N LEU A 38 2.30 -0.36 19.96
CA LEU A 38 1.69 0.18 18.73
C LEU A 38 2.69 1.08 17.97
N GLU A 39 3.48 1.90 18.67
CA GLU A 39 4.52 2.73 18.07
C GLU A 39 5.63 1.90 17.43
N VAL A 40 5.93 0.74 17.99
CA VAL A 40 6.95 -0.21 17.51
C VAL A 40 6.46 -1.01 16.30
N GLY A 41 5.16 -0.92 15.95
CA GLY A 41 4.61 -1.52 14.73
C GLY A 41 3.90 -2.86 14.93
N ALA A 42 3.39 -3.16 16.13
CA ALA A 42 2.43 -4.25 16.32
C ALA A 42 1.10 -3.92 15.64
N ASP A 43 0.46 -4.91 15.02
CA ASP A 43 -0.82 -4.74 14.30
C ASP A 43 -2.01 -4.74 15.26
N ASP A 44 -1.89 -5.38 16.41
CA ASP A 44 -2.89 -5.38 17.48
C ASP A 44 -2.25 -5.75 18.82
N TYR A 45 -3.04 -5.61 19.86
CA TYR A 45 -2.64 -5.82 21.24
C TYR A 45 -3.80 -6.47 22.00
N LEU A 46 -3.48 -7.44 22.89
CA LEU A 46 -4.46 -8.14 23.70
C LEU A 46 -3.95 -8.33 25.14
N PRO A 47 -4.60 -7.72 26.15
CA PRO A 47 -4.20 -7.87 27.55
C PRO A 47 -4.55 -9.25 28.09
N LYS A 48 -3.68 -9.81 28.91
CA LYS A 48 -3.94 -11.02 29.72
C LYS A 48 -4.62 -10.66 31.05
N PRO A 49 -5.60 -11.46 31.52
CA PRO A 49 -6.18 -12.66 30.90
C PRO A 49 -7.16 -12.31 29.77
N PHE A 50 -7.21 -13.13 28.70
CA PHE A 50 -8.11 -12.96 27.56
C PHE A 50 -8.88 -14.24 27.25
N GLU A 51 -10.04 -14.08 26.65
CA GLU A 51 -10.82 -15.19 26.14
C GLU A 51 -10.19 -15.72 24.84
N PRO A 52 -9.98 -17.05 24.71
CA PRO A 52 -9.42 -17.63 23.47
C PRO A 52 -10.18 -17.23 22.20
N LYS A 53 -11.49 -17.05 22.32
CA LYS A 53 -12.36 -16.62 21.23
C LYS A 53 -12.03 -15.18 20.75
N GLU A 54 -11.67 -14.30 21.68
CA GLU A 54 -11.25 -12.94 21.36
C GLU A 54 -9.96 -12.94 20.54
N LEU A 55 -8.96 -13.72 20.94
CA LEU A 55 -7.71 -13.86 20.19
C LEU A 55 -7.97 -14.37 18.76
N ILE A 56 -8.80 -15.40 18.60
CA ILE A 56 -9.17 -15.94 17.29
C ILE A 56 -9.81 -14.86 16.40
N LEU A 57 -10.75 -14.09 16.94
CA LEU A 57 -11.42 -13.02 16.20
C LEU A 57 -10.45 -11.92 15.76
N ARG A 58 -9.50 -11.54 16.61
CA ARG A 58 -8.46 -10.56 16.30
C ARG A 58 -7.52 -11.05 15.20
N ILE A 59 -7.06 -12.30 15.29
CA ILE A 59 -6.26 -12.95 14.24
C ILE A 59 -7.01 -12.95 12.91
N GLN A 60 -8.28 -13.38 12.91
CA GLN A 60 -9.10 -13.39 11.70
C GLN A 60 -9.27 -12.00 11.08
N ASN A 61 -9.45 -10.96 11.90
CA ASN A 61 -9.58 -9.59 11.45
C ASN A 61 -8.29 -9.07 10.81
N ILE A 62 -7.13 -9.36 11.42
CA ILE A 62 -5.82 -8.97 10.89
C ILE A 62 -5.55 -9.69 9.58
N VAL A 63 -5.70 -11.00 9.54
CA VAL A 63 -5.52 -11.81 8.32
C VAL A 63 -6.45 -11.35 7.19
N ARG A 64 -7.70 -11.01 7.51
CA ARG A 64 -8.65 -10.47 6.53
C ARG A 64 -8.20 -9.10 5.99
N LYS A 65 -7.70 -8.22 6.84
CA LYS A 65 -7.15 -6.92 6.45
C LYS A 65 -5.92 -7.09 5.56
N THR A 66 -5.01 -7.97 5.93
CA THR A 66 -3.79 -8.27 5.18
C THR A 66 -4.13 -8.87 3.81
N LYS A 67 -5.01 -9.87 3.75
CA LYS A 67 -5.50 -10.45 2.48
C LYS A 67 -6.21 -9.42 1.60
N LYS A 68 -7.01 -8.51 2.17
CA LYS A 68 -7.64 -7.43 1.40
C LYS A 68 -6.61 -6.41 0.89
N SER A 69 -5.55 -6.14 1.66
CA SER A 69 -4.47 -5.26 1.21
C SER A 69 -3.64 -5.91 0.11
N ASP A 70 -3.37 -7.21 0.19
CA ASP A 70 -2.62 -7.96 -0.81
C ASP A 70 -3.41 -8.13 -2.12
N GLN A 71 -4.72 -8.40 -2.05
CA GLN A 71 -5.58 -8.45 -3.24
C GLN A 71 -5.74 -7.08 -3.93
N LYS A 72 -5.71 -5.98 -3.18
CA LYS A 72 -5.76 -4.62 -3.72
C LYS A 72 -4.43 -4.12 -4.31
N ARG A 73 -3.33 -4.82 -4.07
CA ARG A 73 -1.99 -4.41 -4.51
C ARG A 73 -1.56 -5.02 -5.84
N VAL A 74 -2.26 -6.07 -6.30
CA VAL A 74 -2.09 -6.64 -7.64
C VAL A 74 -3.35 -6.37 -8.45
N ILE A 75 -3.21 -5.64 -9.54
CA ILE A 75 -4.31 -5.26 -10.41
C ILE A 75 -4.00 -5.73 -11.81
N GLN A 76 -4.98 -6.36 -12.43
CA GLN A 76 -4.88 -6.80 -13.80
C GLN A 76 -6.00 -6.20 -14.63
N PHE A 77 -5.65 -5.60 -15.74
CA PHE A 77 -6.58 -5.09 -16.74
C PHE A 77 -5.98 -5.26 -18.14
N GLU A 78 -6.76 -5.79 -19.05
CA GLU A 78 -6.28 -6.20 -20.37
C GLU A 78 -4.98 -7.04 -20.27
N ASN A 79 -3.91 -6.61 -20.94
CA ASN A 79 -2.60 -7.28 -20.93
C ASN A 79 -1.58 -6.63 -19.97
N ILE A 80 -2.09 -5.93 -18.94
CA ILE A 80 -1.29 -5.19 -17.97
C ILE A 80 -1.57 -5.73 -16.59
N LYS A 81 -0.51 -6.05 -15.86
CA LYS A 81 -0.55 -6.43 -14.45
C LYS A 81 0.31 -5.47 -13.65
N ILE A 82 -0.26 -4.84 -12.65
CA ILE A 82 0.43 -3.94 -11.72
C ILE A 82 0.53 -4.63 -10.37
N ASP A 83 1.74 -4.88 -9.91
CA ASP A 83 2.05 -5.37 -8.57
C ASP A 83 2.72 -4.25 -7.76
N LEU A 84 1.93 -3.57 -6.94
CA LEU A 84 2.43 -2.45 -6.13
C LEU A 84 3.38 -2.90 -5.02
N ASN A 85 3.28 -4.14 -4.55
CA ASN A 85 4.19 -4.68 -3.54
C ASN A 85 5.58 -4.90 -4.12
N LYS A 86 5.64 -5.53 -5.28
CA LYS A 86 6.90 -5.77 -6.00
C LYS A 86 7.41 -4.55 -6.75
N GLN A 87 6.62 -3.46 -6.76
CA GLN A 87 6.91 -2.26 -7.55
C GLN A 87 7.16 -2.58 -9.03
N LEU A 88 6.27 -3.39 -9.60
CA LEU A 88 6.43 -3.96 -10.92
C LEU A 88 5.16 -3.78 -11.75
N ILE A 89 5.34 -3.40 -13.00
CA ILE A 89 4.30 -3.42 -14.03
C ILE A 89 4.72 -4.42 -15.09
N ILE A 90 3.84 -5.36 -15.42
CA ILE A 90 4.05 -6.32 -16.48
C ILE A 90 3.08 -5.97 -17.62
N LYS A 91 3.62 -5.68 -18.79
CA LYS A 91 2.88 -5.35 -20.01
C LYS A 91 3.40 -6.18 -21.17
N LYS A 92 2.55 -7.00 -21.80
CA LYS A 92 2.93 -7.87 -22.91
C LYS A 92 4.20 -8.69 -22.60
N ASN A 93 4.26 -9.32 -21.42
CA ASN A 93 5.41 -10.09 -20.92
C ASN A 93 6.71 -9.29 -20.69
N THR A 94 6.67 -7.96 -20.76
CA THR A 94 7.79 -7.09 -20.42
C THR A 94 7.59 -6.51 -19.05
N GLU A 95 8.63 -6.59 -18.22
CA GLU A 95 8.62 -6.07 -16.86
C GLU A 95 9.18 -4.65 -16.77
N TYR A 96 8.46 -3.77 -16.09
CA TYR A 96 8.86 -2.38 -15.84
C TYR A 96 8.88 -2.13 -14.33
N LYS A 97 10.02 -1.81 -13.77
CA LYS A 97 10.13 -1.38 -12.38
C LYS A 97 9.54 0.02 -12.20
N ILE A 98 8.87 0.24 -11.08
CA ILE A 98 8.39 1.56 -10.66
C ILE A 98 9.10 1.99 -9.38
N ASN A 99 9.33 3.29 -9.25
CA ASN A 99 9.90 3.87 -8.05
C ASN A 99 8.81 4.19 -7.01
N ASN A 100 9.21 4.64 -5.81
CA ASN A 100 8.28 4.94 -4.72
C ASN A 100 7.29 6.06 -5.08
N THR A 101 7.71 7.07 -5.82
CA THR A 101 6.85 8.18 -6.25
C THR A 101 5.78 7.69 -7.24
N GLU A 102 6.18 6.91 -8.24
CA GLU A 102 5.27 6.28 -9.20
C GLU A 102 4.28 5.34 -8.51
N LYS A 103 4.76 4.57 -7.50
CA LYS A 103 3.93 3.71 -6.68
C LYS A 103 2.87 4.50 -5.91
N LYS A 104 3.26 5.58 -5.21
CA LYS A 104 2.32 6.44 -4.46
C LYS A 104 1.19 6.97 -5.36
N ILE A 105 1.53 7.43 -6.56
CA ILE A 105 0.56 7.94 -7.53
C ILE A 105 -0.39 6.84 -7.99
N LEU A 106 0.15 5.71 -8.42
CA LEU A 106 -0.65 4.57 -8.87
C LEU A 106 -1.57 4.06 -7.77
N GLU A 107 -1.06 3.87 -6.56
CA GLU A 107 -1.84 3.40 -5.41
C GLU A 107 -3.01 4.34 -5.11
N LYS A 108 -2.78 5.65 -5.14
CA LYS A 108 -3.83 6.66 -4.93
C LYS A 108 -4.90 6.61 -6.02
N MET A 109 -4.48 6.51 -7.28
CA MET A 109 -5.41 6.48 -8.41
C MET A 109 -6.17 5.14 -8.52
N ILE A 110 -5.51 4.02 -8.25
CA ILE A 110 -6.10 2.68 -8.24
C ILE A 110 -7.18 2.54 -7.16
N ASN A 111 -6.94 3.13 -5.99
CA ASN A 111 -7.93 3.14 -4.91
C ASN A 111 -9.10 4.08 -5.18
N ASN A 112 -9.01 4.93 -6.20
CA ASN A 112 -10.04 5.89 -6.59
C ASN A 112 -10.20 5.93 -8.12
N PRO A 113 -10.60 4.84 -8.76
CA PRO A 113 -10.71 4.76 -10.22
C PRO A 113 -11.73 5.78 -10.73
N GLY A 114 -11.41 6.44 -11.83
CA GLY A 114 -12.25 7.48 -12.43
C GLY A 114 -12.25 8.83 -11.72
N LYS A 115 -11.57 8.95 -10.58
CA LYS A 115 -11.38 10.24 -9.90
C LYS A 115 -10.25 11.02 -10.55
N THR A 116 -10.50 12.31 -10.83
CA THR A 116 -9.48 13.24 -11.32
C THR A 116 -8.66 13.78 -10.14
N PHE A 117 -7.34 13.77 -10.28
CA PHE A 117 -6.39 14.35 -9.34
C PHE A 117 -5.70 15.53 -10.01
N SER A 118 -5.71 16.70 -9.37
CA SER A 118 -5.00 17.87 -9.85
C SER A 118 -3.47 17.68 -9.75
N ARG A 119 -2.70 18.55 -10.42
CA ARG A 119 -1.24 18.58 -10.23
C ARG A 119 -0.88 18.88 -8.79
N GLU A 120 -1.63 19.74 -8.14
CA GLU A 120 -1.46 20.09 -6.73
C GLU A 120 -1.68 18.88 -5.82
N ASP A 121 -2.78 18.13 -6.02
CA ASP A 121 -3.04 16.88 -5.25
C ASP A 121 -1.90 15.87 -5.38
N ILE A 122 -1.37 15.71 -6.60
CA ILE A 122 -0.25 14.79 -6.85
C ILE A 122 1.05 15.35 -6.25
N GLY A 123 1.27 16.66 -6.31
CA GLY A 123 2.41 17.34 -5.71
C GLY A 123 2.46 17.11 -4.20
N ILE A 124 1.35 17.35 -3.50
CA ILE A 124 1.22 17.11 -2.06
C ILE A 124 1.48 15.63 -1.74
N LEU A 125 0.88 14.70 -2.50
CA LEU A 125 1.06 13.26 -2.30
C LEU A 125 2.51 12.80 -2.45
N THR A 126 3.24 13.42 -3.38
CA THR A 126 4.61 13.02 -3.77
C THR A 126 5.71 13.88 -3.16
N GLU A 127 5.32 14.94 -2.42
CA GLU A 127 6.25 15.93 -1.87
C GLU A 127 7.09 16.65 -2.97
N LEU A 128 6.45 16.89 -4.12
CA LEU A 128 7.09 17.55 -5.26
C LEU A 128 6.49 18.94 -5.48
N ASP A 129 7.32 19.95 -5.36
CA ASP A 129 6.90 21.35 -5.47
C ASP A 129 6.73 21.87 -6.92
N LYS A 130 7.23 21.11 -7.92
CA LYS A 130 7.25 21.57 -9.32
C LYS A 130 6.25 20.78 -10.18
N GLU A 131 5.27 21.46 -10.75
CA GLU A 131 4.30 20.90 -11.70
C GLU A 131 4.93 20.14 -12.88
N ARG A 132 6.03 20.66 -13.42
CA ARG A 132 6.80 19.98 -14.49
C ARG A 132 7.29 18.60 -14.08
N SER A 133 7.66 18.42 -12.83
CA SER A 133 8.10 17.12 -12.31
C SER A 133 6.96 16.09 -12.33
N ILE A 134 5.74 16.55 -12.07
CA ILE A 134 4.55 15.70 -12.11
C ILE A 134 4.26 15.23 -13.53
N ASP A 135 4.27 16.15 -14.51
CA ASP A 135 4.04 15.83 -15.92
C ASP A 135 5.07 14.81 -16.46
N VAL A 136 6.33 14.94 -16.02
CA VAL A 136 7.40 13.96 -16.35
C VAL A 136 7.10 12.58 -15.78
N ILE A 137 6.63 12.51 -14.52
CA ILE A 137 6.31 11.23 -13.88
C ILE A 137 5.10 10.59 -14.57
N ILE A 138 4.06 11.35 -14.85
CA ILE A 138 2.89 10.87 -15.60
C ILE A 138 3.30 10.34 -16.98
N THR A 139 4.19 11.04 -17.68
CA THR A 139 4.71 10.58 -18.97
C THR A 139 5.49 9.27 -18.85
N ARG A 140 6.29 9.11 -17.79
CA ARG A 140 6.99 7.83 -17.50
C ARG A 140 6.02 6.70 -17.18
N LEU A 141 5.00 6.97 -16.38
CA LEU A 141 3.96 5.98 -16.06
C LEU A 141 3.21 5.54 -17.31
N ARG A 142 2.86 6.48 -18.21
CA ARG A 142 2.24 6.15 -19.49
C ARG A 142 3.08 5.19 -20.32
N LYS A 143 4.39 5.40 -20.42
CA LYS A 143 5.28 4.47 -21.12
C LYS A 143 5.23 3.05 -20.58
N LYS A 144 4.98 2.89 -19.27
CA LYS A 144 4.92 1.60 -18.59
C LYS A 144 3.53 0.95 -18.65
N ILE A 145 2.45 1.76 -18.66
CA ILE A 145 1.06 1.29 -18.60
C ILE A 145 0.43 1.25 -20.00
N GLU A 146 0.60 2.30 -20.79
CA GLU A 146 -0.12 2.45 -22.06
C GLU A 146 0.51 1.62 -23.19
N ILE A 147 -0.31 1.16 -24.13
CA ILE A 147 0.15 0.58 -25.38
C ILE A 147 0.71 1.68 -26.29
N ASP A 148 -0.03 2.80 -26.38
CA ASP A 148 0.40 4.03 -27.04
C ASP A 148 0.44 5.19 -26.03
N PRO A 149 1.61 5.56 -25.51
CA PRO A 149 1.72 6.64 -24.54
C PRO A 149 1.29 8.03 -25.04
N LYS A 150 1.23 8.23 -26.37
CA LYS A 150 0.78 9.50 -26.98
C LYS A 150 -0.75 9.61 -26.98
N ASN A 151 -1.43 8.47 -27.07
CA ASN A 151 -2.89 8.35 -27.02
C ASN A 151 -3.28 7.46 -25.83
N PRO A 152 -3.17 7.98 -24.59
CA PRO A 152 -3.36 7.18 -23.38
C PRO A 152 -4.83 6.77 -23.22
N LYS A 153 -5.05 5.47 -22.99
CA LYS A 153 -6.36 4.88 -22.76
C LYS A 153 -6.71 4.85 -21.27
N PHE A 154 -5.73 4.54 -20.44
CA PHE A 154 -5.92 4.35 -19.00
C PHE A 154 -5.58 5.59 -18.18
N LEU A 155 -4.39 6.14 -18.33
CA LEU A 155 -3.93 7.32 -17.59
C LEU A 155 -4.10 8.59 -18.45
N GLN A 156 -5.29 9.17 -18.37
CA GLN A 156 -5.67 10.30 -19.21
C GLN A 156 -5.43 11.65 -18.54
N THR A 157 -5.31 12.70 -19.37
CA THR A 157 -5.31 14.10 -18.94
C THR A 157 -6.69 14.69 -19.14
N ILE A 158 -7.24 15.28 -18.08
CA ILE A 158 -8.44 16.10 -18.15
C ILE A 158 -7.96 17.55 -18.19
N ARG A 159 -8.14 18.22 -19.32
CA ARG A 159 -7.69 19.60 -19.51
C ARG A 159 -8.26 20.52 -18.43
N GLY A 160 -7.39 21.31 -17.80
CA GLY A 160 -7.77 22.24 -16.73
C GLY A 160 -8.05 21.61 -15.37
N ALA A 161 -8.08 20.26 -15.26
CA ALA A 161 -8.42 19.58 -14.02
C ALA A 161 -7.29 18.68 -13.48
N GLY A 162 -6.56 17.95 -14.35
CA GLY A 162 -5.48 17.08 -13.89
C GLY A 162 -5.43 15.74 -14.61
N TYR A 163 -5.26 14.67 -13.86
CA TYR A 163 -5.07 13.31 -14.36
C TYR A 163 -6.07 12.34 -13.75
N VAL A 164 -6.52 11.37 -14.54
CA VAL A 164 -7.45 10.32 -14.13
C VAL A 164 -6.95 8.97 -14.60
N LEU A 165 -7.13 7.95 -13.77
CA LEU A 165 -6.86 6.56 -14.14
C LEU A 165 -8.20 5.84 -14.33
N TRP A 166 -8.45 5.38 -15.55
CA TRP A 166 -9.58 4.56 -15.91
C TRP A 166 -9.15 3.09 -15.86
N LEU A 167 -9.71 2.34 -14.92
CA LEU A 167 -9.52 0.91 -14.82
C LEU A 167 -10.80 0.23 -15.27
N SER A 168 -10.76 -0.43 -16.41
CA SER A 168 -11.76 -1.42 -16.77
C SER A 168 -11.46 -2.68 -15.95
N LEU A 169 -11.96 -2.70 -14.70
CA LEU A 169 -11.71 -3.80 -13.78
C LEU A 169 -12.39 -5.06 -14.31
N ILE A 170 -11.64 -5.93 -14.93
CA ILE A 170 -11.98 -7.35 -14.96
C ILE A 170 -11.61 -7.86 -13.57
N HIS A 171 -12.60 -7.98 -12.71
CA HIS A 171 -12.44 -8.65 -11.42
C HIS A 171 -12.16 -10.13 -11.70
N ILE A 172 -10.98 -10.55 -11.35
CA ILE A 172 -10.68 -11.96 -11.14
C ILE A 172 -10.76 -12.24 -9.65
#